data_184b418386d4b7b3571ddde96c1d1cf9
#
_entry.id   184b418386d4b7b3571ddde96c1d1cf9
#
_cell.length_a   1.000
_cell.length_b   1.000
_cell.length_c   1.000
_cell.angle_alpha   90.00
_cell.angle_beta   90.00
_cell.angle_gamma   90.00
#
_symmetry.space_group_name_H-M   'P 1'
#
loop_
_entity.id
_entity.type
_entity.pdbx_description
1 polymer ?
#
loop_
_entity_poly.entity_id
_entity_poly.type
_entity_poly.pdbx_seq_one_letter_code
_entity_poly.pdbx_strand_id
1 'polypeptide(L)'
;HVLVPAAIAAGCDMFLFTKDTEEDIGYMEQGFQDGIITPERLDMAVTRILALKASLGLHRAQAAGSFVPPEATARSVVACPDFRRWAAECAAESITLVKQEPGVLPLTPQKYPRVLFVPLDNRQDGASVFQNDDSQNLRLQHALEAEGFSVTVFQPPAGFEGMMTPARQMTERYDLILYAASLATRSNQTVVRITWQNPMGVNVPVYTHTIPTVFISLDNPYHLIDVPLVRTYINCYAGNETVIRALMDKLTGRAPFVGVSPVDPFCGRWEAKL
;
A
#
# COMPACT_ATOMS: atom_id res chain seq x y z
N HIS A 1 -18.48 16.01 -23.11
CA HIS A 1 -19.62 15.48 -23.91
C HIS A 1 -19.27 14.18 -24.66
N VAL A 2 -18.03 13.92 -25.05
CA VAL A 2 -17.63 12.71 -25.78
C VAL A 2 -17.40 11.53 -24.84
N LEU A 3 -16.76 11.76 -23.68
CA LEU A 3 -16.30 10.69 -22.78
C LEU A 3 -17.43 9.95 -22.08
N VAL A 4 -18.50 10.66 -21.67
CA VAL A 4 -19.61 10.06 -20.92
C VAL A 4 -20.35 9.01 -21.76
N PRO A 5 -20.89 9.32 -22.98
CA PRO A 5 -21.54 8.30 -23.79
C PRO A 5 -20.58 7.19 -24.24
N ALA A 6 -19.33 7.50 -24.55
CA ALA A 6 -18.33 6.50 -24.93
C ALA A 6 -18.02 5.51 -23.80
N ALA A 7 -17.95 5.96 -22.56
CA ALA A 7 -17.72 5.09 -21.41
C ALA A 7 -18.90 4.13 -21.18
N ILE A 8 -20.15 4.60 -21.33
CA ILE A 8 -21.34 3.74 -21.26
C ILE A 8 -21.34 2.71 -22.40
N ALA A 9 -21.06 3.16 -23.62
CA ALA A 9 -20.96 2.26 -24.76
C ALA A 9 -19.88 1.19 -24.57
N ALA A 10 -18.75 1.56 -23.93
CA ALA A 10 -17.66 0.65 -23.60
C ALA A 10 -17.94 -0.32 -22.44
N GLY A 11 -19.08 -0.17 -21.73
CA GLY A 11 -19.51 -1.12 -20.70
C GLY A 11 -19.62 -0.58 -19.28
N CYS A 12 -19.38 0.71 -19.02
CA CYS A 12 -19.63 1.30 -17.72
C CYS A 12 -21.14 1.40 -17.46
N ASP A 13 -21.59 0.79 -16.36
CA ASP A 13 -23.02 0.79 -16.01
C ASP A 13 -23.38 2.00 -15.12
N MET A 14 -22.41 2.58 -14.39
CA MET A 14 -22.60 3.74 -13.50
C MET A 14 -21.36 4.62 -13.51
N PHE A 15 -21.54 5.90 -13.17
CA PHE A 15 -20.47 6.86 -12.93
C PHE A 15 -20.34 7.20 -11.46
N LEU A 16 -19.10 7.43 -11.02
CA LEU A 16 -18.78 7.93 -9.69
C LEU A 16 -18.14 9.32 -9.80
N PHE A 17 -18.50 10.19 -8.87
CA PHE A 17 -17.92 11.53 -8.73
C PHE A 17 -18.12 12.42 -9.96
N THR A 18 -19.37 12.53 -10.40
CA THR A 18 -19.74 13.49 -11.44
C THR A 18 -19.39 14.91 -10.97
N LYS A 19 -18.84 15.74 -11.87
CA LYS A 19 -18.57 17.15 -11.60
C LYS A 19 -19.86 17.96 -11.57
N ASP A 20 -20.71 17.68 -12.53
CA ASP A 20 -22.05 18.27 -12.71
C ASP A 20 -23.00 17.18 -13.17
N THR A 21 -23.97 16.85 -12.33
CA THR A 21 -24.88 15.73 -12.60
C THR A 21 -25.85 16.03 -13.73
N GLU A 22 -26.32 17.27 -13.85
CA GLU A 22 -27.25 17.68 -14.90
C GLU A 22 -26.57 17.67 -16.27
N GLU A 23 -25.34 18.17 -16.33
CA GLU A 23 -24.52 18.15 -17.54
C GLU A 23 -24.23 16.71 -17.99
N ASP A 24 -23.83 15.83 -17.08
CA ASP A 24 -23.53 14.42 -17.40
C ASP A 24 -24.79 13.66 -17.88
N ILE A 25 -25.96 13.91 -17.28
CA ILE A 25 -27.24 13.36 -17.75
C ILE A 25 -27.55 13.85 -19.16
N GLY A 26 -27.39 15.15 -19.42
CA GLY A 26 -27.57 15.71 -20.76
C GLY A 26 -26.69 15.05 -21.81
N TYR A 27 -25.42 14.74 -21.46
CA TYR A 27 -24.51 14.01 -22.36
C TYR A 27 -24.95 12.55 -22.57
N MET A 28 -25.53 11.89 -21.58
CA MET A 28 -26.09 10.54 -21.74
C MET A 28 -27.29 10.55 -22.65
N GLU A 29 -28.24 11.50 -22.47
CA GLU A 29 -29.41 11.67 -23.31
C GLU A 29 -29.04 11.95 -24.77
N GLN A 30 -28.11 12.87 -24.99
CA GLN A 30 -27.59 13.17 -26.33
C GLN A 30 -26.92 11.94 -26.94
N GLY A 31 -26.09 11.21 -26.18
CA GLY A 31 -25.42 10.01 -26.65
C GLY A 31 -26.39 8.88 -27.00
N PHE A 32 -27.55 8.80 -26.33
CA PHE A 32 -28.62 7.90 -26.68
C PHE A 32 -29.32 8.32 -27.99
N GLN A 33 -29.64 9.61 -28.15
CA GLN A 33 -30.23 10.16 -29.38
C GLN A 33 -29.32 9.98 -30.61
N ASP A 34 -28.01 10.13 -30.42
CA ASP A 34 -26.98 9.95 -31.45
C ASP A 34 -26.67 8.48 -31.76
N GLY A 35 -27.27 7.53 -31.03
CA GLY A 35 -27.07 6.08 -31.20
C GLY A 35 -25.72 5.57 -30.70
N ILE A 36 -24.97 6.37 -29.96
CA ILE A 36 -23.70 5.95 -29.27
C ILE A 36 -24.05 5.00 -28.13
N ILE A 37 -25.08 5.33 -27.36
CA ILE A 37 -25.65 4.45 -26.33
C ILE A 37 -26.86 3.75 -26.98
N THR A 38 -26.74 2.45 -27.26
CA THR A 38 -27.84 1.72 -27.83
C THR A 38 -28.90 1.35 -26.79
N PRO A 39 -30.17 1.11 -27.18
CA PRO A 39 -31.23 0.63 -26.28
C PRO A 39 -30.79 -0.63 -25.51
N GLU A 40 -30.19 -1.59 -26.20
CA GLU A 40 -29.74 -2.85 -25.61
C GLU A 40 -28.65 -2.61 -24.55
N ARG A 41 -27.72 -1.65 -24.79
CA ARG A 41 -26.69 -1.29 -23.85
C ARG A 41 -27.26 -0.61 -22.60
N LEU A 42 -28.25 0.26 -22.79
CA LEU A 42 -28.96 0.92 -21.70
C LEU A 42 -29.74 -0.10 -20.85
N ASP A 43 -30.49 -0.99 -21.47
CA ASP A 43 -31.26 -2.05 -20.80
C ASP A 43 -30.32 -2.98 -20.00
N MET A 44 -29.15 -3.31 -20.54
CA MET A 44 -28.14 -4.12 -19.86
C MET A 44 -27.64 -3.43 -18.61
N ALA A 45 -27.28 -2.13 -18.67
CA ALA A 45 -26.82 -1.35 -17.52
C ALA A 45 -27.91 -1.29 -16.44
N VAL A 46 -29.12 -0.90 -16.81
CA VAL A 46 -30.24 -0.80 -15.87
C VAL A 46 -30.55 -2.16 -15.24
N THR A 47 -30.56 -3.24 -16.02
CA THR A 47 -30.77 -4.59 -15.49
C THR A 47 -29.73 -4.98 -14.46
N ARG A 48 -28.44 -4.70 -14.69
CA ARG A 48 -27.36 -4.97 -13.73
C ARG A 48 -27.51 -4.15 -12.46
N ILE A 49 -27.82 -2.86 -12.58
CA ILE A 49 -28.06 -1.98 -11.44
C ILE A 49 -29.24 -2.47 -10.60
N LEU A 50 -30.34 -2.79 -11.23
CA LEU A 50 -31.54 -3.29 -10.56
C LEU A 50 -31.33 -4.68 -9.94
N ALA A 51 -30.60 -5.57 -10.61
CA ALA A 51 -30.22 -6.88 -10.07
C ALA A 51 -29.37 -6.74 -8.80
N LEU A 52 -28.36 -5.82 -8.79
CA LEU A 52 -27.57 -5.53 -7.61
C LEU A 52 -28.43 -4.98 -6.47
N LYS A 53 -29.29 -3.99 -6.74
CA LYS A 53 -30.23 -3.45 -5.75
C LYS A 53 -31.16 -4.53 -5.19
N ALA A 54 -31.65 -5.41 -6.04
CA ALA A 54 -32.51 -6.51 -5.65
C ALA A 54 -31.79 -7.56 -4.79
N SER A 55 -30.54 -7.91 -5.13
CA SER A 55 -29.72 -8.86 -4.36
C SER A 55 -29.44 -8.35 -2.94
N LEU A 56 -29.29 -7.05 -2.79
CA LEU A 56 -29.14 -6.38 -1.49
C LEU A 56 -30.47 -6.15 -0.76
N GLY A 57 -31.60 -6.51 -1.37
CA GLY A 57 -32.93 -6.32 -0.78
C GLY A 57 -33.36 -4.86 -0.60
N LEU A 58 -32.72 -3.90 -1.31
CA LEU A 58 -32.92 -2.45 -1.09
C LEU A 58 -34.36 -2.01 -1.26
N HIS A 59 -35.11 -2.62 -2.23
CA HIS A 59 -36.52 -2.34 -2.44
C HIS A 59 -37.38 -2.72 -1.23
N ARG A 60 -37.04 -3.81 -0.53
CA ARG A 60 -37.71 -4.24 0.71
C ARG A 60 -37.33 -3.35 1.89
N ALA A 61 -36.06 -3.04 2.01
CA ALA A 61 -35.57 -2.13 3.04
C ALA A 61 -36.17 -0.73 2.93
N GLN A 62 -36.36 -0.23 1.69
CA GLN A 62 -37.06 1.03 1.43
C GLN A 62 -38.51 0.99 1.88
N ALA A 63 -39.26 -0.04 1.48
CA ALA A 63 -40.66 -0.20 1.86
C ALA A 63 -40.84 -0.31 3.39
N ALA A 64 -39.87 -0.90 4.09
CA ALA A 64 -39.85 -1.04 5.53
C ALA A 64 -39.27 0.16 6.30
N GLY A 65 -38.77 1.18 5.61
CA GLY A 65 -38.03 2.31 6.23
C GLY A 65 -36.73 1.89 6.96
N SER A 66 -36.10 0.79 6.55
CA SER A 66 -34.98 0.12 7.26
C SER A 66 -33.65 0.15 6.50
N PHE A 67 -33.40 1.18 5.69
CA PHE A 67 -32.12 1.28 4.96
C PHE A 67 -30.90 1.33 5.87
N VAL A 68 -31.02 2.02 6.99
CA VAL A 68 -29.95 2.16 7.97
C VAL A 68 -30.25 1.21 9.13
N PRO A 69 -29.43 0.19 9.36
CA PRO A 69 -29.62 -0.71 10.48
C PRO A 69 -29.43 0.05 11.81
N PRO A 70 -30.07 -0.41 12.90
CA PRO A 70 -29.80 0.13 14.22
C PRO A 70 -28.30 0.10 14.54
N GLU A 71 -27.79 1.12 15.23
CA GLU A 71 -26.35 1.26 15.53
C GLU A 71 -25.78 0.01 16.22
N ALA A 72 -26.51 -0.56 17.19
CA ALA A 72 -26.11 -1.78 17.88
C ALA A 72 -25.90 -2.96 16.90
N THR A 73 -26.79 -3.12 15.92
CA THR A 73 -26.66 -4.15 14.87
C THR A 73 -25.44 -3.87 13.98
N ALA A 74 -25.26 -2.64 13.52
CA ALA A 74 -24.12 -2.27 12.71
C ALA A 74 -22.80 -2.53 13.46
N ARG A 75 -22.70 -2.13 14.72
CA ARG A 75 -21.52 -2.35 15.58
C ARG A 75 -21.25 -3.84 15.85
N SER A 76 -22.28 -4.70 15.89
CA SER A 76 -22.08 -6.13 16.09
C SER A 76 -21.48 -6.82 14.86
N VAL A 77 -21.64 -6.23 13.67
CA VAL A 77 -21.12 -6.80 12.41
C VAL A 77 -19.74 -6.21 12.08
N VAL A 78 -19.56 -4.89 12.21
CA VAL A 78 -18.29 -4.23 11.89
C VAL A 78 -17.18 -4.76 12.80
N ALA A 79 -16.11 -5.25 12.20
CA ALA A 79 -14.97 -5.82 12.88
C ALA A 79 -15.34 -6.94 13.90
N CYS A 80 -16.36 -7.74 13.60
CA CYS A 80 -16.71 -8.90 14.40
C CYS A 80 -15.52 -9.89 14.49
N PRO A 81 -15.52 -10.85 15.45
CA PRO A 81 -14.41 -11.78 15.64
C PRO A 81 -14.01 -12.52 14.37
N ASP A 82 -14.96 -12.94 13.54
CA ASP A 82 -14.67 -13.63 12.29
C ASP A 82 -13.97 -12.74 11.29
N PHE A 83 -14.40 -11.49 11.12
CA PHE A 83 -13.74 -10.55 10.20
C PHE A 83 -12.32 -10.20 10.66
N ARG A 84 -12.11 -10.07 11.97
CA ARG A 84 -10.74 -9.87 12.52
C ARG A 84 -9.86 -11.09 12.29
N ARG A 85 -10.39 -12.30 12.44
CA ARG A 85 -9.67 -13.54 12.15
C ARG A 85 -9.29 -13.60 10.67
N TRP A 86 -10.23 -13.40 9.76
CA TRP A 86 -9.94 -13.39 8.31
C TRP A 86 -8.94 -12.32 7.91
N ALA A 87 -9.00 -11.14 8.51
CA ALA A 87 -8.01 -10.10 8.27
C ALA A 87 -6.61 -10.53 8.75
N ALA A 88 -6.51 -11.22 9.89
CA ALA A 88 -5.25 -11.74 10.41
C ALA A 88 -4.71 -12.89 9.53
N GLU A 89 -5.55 -13.81 9.10
CA GLU A 89 -5.21 -14.90 8.19
C GLU A 89 -4.71 -14.32 6.84
N CYS A 90 -5.46 -13.38 6.26
CA CYS A 90 -5.05 -12.70 5.03
C CYS A 90 -3.69 -12.00 5.19
N ALA A 91 -3.46 -11.27 6.27
CA ALA A 91 -2.18 -10.64 6.54
C ALA A 91 -1.04 -11.65 6.68
N ALA A 92 -1.28 -12.77 7.38
CA ALA A 92 -0.30 -13.82 7.57
C ALA A 92 0.06 -14.54 6.25
N GLU A 93 -0.87 -14.69 5.34
CA GLU A 93 -0.68 -15.44 4.09
C GLU A 93 -0.20 -14.56 2.92
N SER A 94 -0.50 -13.24 2.94
CA SER A 94 -0.19 -12.35 1.82
C SER A 94 1.26 -11.84 1.81
N ILE A 95 1.87 -11.60 2.97
CA ILE A 95 3.22 -11.00 3.05
C ILE A 95 4.23 -11.85 2.32
N THR A 96 4.90 -11.27 1.32
CA THR A 96 5.74 -11.97 0.35
C THR A 96 7.21 -11.59 0.49
N LEU A 97 8.07 -12.56 0.71
CA LEU A 97 9.52 -12.41 0.61
C LEU A 97 9.93 -12.55 -0.86
N VAL A 98 10.22 -11.41 -1.51
CA VAL A 98 10.52 -11.35 -2.96
C VAL A 98 11.98 -11.66 -3.24
N LYS A 99 12.89 -11.13 -2.42
CA LYS A 99 14.33 -11.41 -2.45
C LYS A 99 14.82 -11.68 -1.04
N GLN A 100 15.81 -12.57 -0.93
CA GLN A 100 16.42 -12.89 0.35
C GLN A 100 17.93 -13.06 0.20
N GLU A 101 18.69 -12.24 0.91
CA GLU A 101 20.12 -12.50 1.13
C GLU A 101 20.26 -13.60 2.20
N PRO A 102 21.00 -14.68 1.91
CA PRO A 102 21.19 -15.76 2.87
C PRO A 102 21.75 -15.25 4.21
N GLY A 103 21.16 -15.71 5.30
CA GLY A 103 21.62 -15.37 6.64
C GLY A 103 21.15 -14.02 7.17
N VAL A 104 20.45 -13.16 6.43
CA VAL A 104 19.92 -11.90 6.97
C VAL A 104 18.74 -12.16 7.90
N LEU A 105 17.75 -12.91 7.45
CA LEU A 105 16.62 -13.32 8.28
C LEU A 105 16.95 -14.60 9.09
N PRO A 106 16.37 -14.81 10.28
CA PRO A 106 15.49 -13.89 10.98
C PRO A 106 16.22 -12.70 11.60
N LEU A 107 15.49 -11.59 11.82
CA LEU A 107 15.97 -10.43 12.55
C LEU A 107 15.74 -10.66 14.04
N THR A 108 16.80 -10.54 14.84
CA THR A 108 16.70 -10.59 16.30
C THR A 108 17.53 -9.46 16.93
N PRO A 109 17.11 -8.91 18.09
CA PRO A 109 17.88 -7.88 18.78
C PRO A 109 19.28 -8.33 19.18
N GLN A 110 19.50 -9.63 19.38
CA GLN A 110 20.81 -10.21 19.68
C GLN A 110 21.75 -10.17 18.48
N LYS A 111 21.20 -10.35 17.27
CA LYS A 111 21.98 -10.35 16.02
C LYS A 111 22.16 -8.94 15.46
N TYR A 112 21.15 -8.10 15.58
CA TYR A 112 21.09 -6.75 15.04
C TYR A 112 20.58 -5.75 16.09
N PRO A 113 21.34 -5.52 17.16
CA PRO A 113 20.87 -4.64 18.24
C PRO A 113 20.62 -3.20 17.76
N ARG A 114 21.42 -2.68 16.82
CA ARG A 114 21.36 -1.28 16.37
C ARG A 114 20.80 -1.20 14.95
N VAL A 115 19.59 -0.72 14.81
CA VAL A 115 18.88 -0.61 13.53
C VAL A 115 18.82 0.85 13.09
N LEU A 116 19.32 1.14 11.88
CA LEU A 116 18.99 2.39 11.20
C LEU A 116 17.68 2.20 10.43
N PHE A 117 16.64 2.89 10.85
CA PHE A 117 15.33 2.87 10.22
C PHE A 117 15.17 4.05 9.27
N VAL A 118 14.92 3.78 8.00
CA VAL A 118 14.78 4.78 6.94
C VAL A 118 13.33 4.78 6.43
N PRO A 119 12.46 5.64 6.99
CA PRO A 119 11.09 5.75 6.50
C PRO A 119 11.06 6.48 5.16
N LEU A 120 10.30 5.94 4.21
CA LEU A 120 10.01 6.53 2.92
C LEU A 120 8.50 6.75 2.83
N ASP A 121 8.09 8.02 2.84
CA ASP A 121 6.70 8.43 2.72
C ASP A 121 6.57 9.72 1.89
N ASN A 122 5.36 10.02 1.44
CA ASN A 122 5.06 11.21 0.62
C ASN A 122 4.84 12.48 1.47
N ARG A 123 5.34 12.56 2.70
CA ARG A 123 5.10 13.69 3.62
C ARG A 123 5.65 15.03 3.13
N GLN A 124 6.55 15.03 2.16
CA GLN A 124 7.19 16.28 1.68
C GLN A 124 6.27 17.18 0.84
N ASP A 125 5.15 16.68 0.34
CA ASP A 125 4.33 17.41 -0.64
C ASP A 125 3.20 18.25 -0.01
N GLY A 126 3.10 18.36 1.31
CA GLY A 126 2.15 19.26 2.00
C GLY A 126 0.65 19.08 1.67
N ALA A 127 0.30 18.08 0.89
CA ALA A 127 -0.96 18.00 0.15
C ALA A 127 -1.99 17.02 0.72
N SER A 128 -1.86 16.53 1.94
CA SER A 128 -2.89 15.64 2.49
C SER A 128 -3.60 16.22 3.68
N VAL A 129 -4.76 16.81 3.42
CA VAL A 129 -5.76 17.25 4.43
C VAL A 129 -6.33 16.05 5.23
N PHE A 130 -6.01 14.81 4.82
CA PHE A 130 -6.48 13.55 5.40
C PHE A 130 -5.38 12.70 6.03
N GLN A 131 -4.20 13.25 6.31
CA GLN A 131 -3.13 12.51 6.98
C GLN A 131 -3.39 12.49 8.49
N ASN A 132 -3.76 11.32 9.00
CA ASN A 132 -3.67 11.03 10.42
C ASN A 132 -2.20 10.89 10.84
N ASP A 133 -1.86 11.31 12.06
CA ASP A 133 -0.52 11.17 12.68
C ASP A 133 -0.05 9.72 12.84
N ASP A 134 -0.93 8.75 12.60
CA ASP A 134 -0.68 7.32 12.72
C ASP A 134 -0.12 6.76 11.40
N SER A 135 1.11 7.14 11.05
CA SER A 135 1.74 6.63 9.84
C SER A 135 2.11 5.15 9.97
N GLN A 136 2.02 4.42 8.85
CA GLN A 136 2.40 2.99 8.77
C GLN A 136 3.86 2.78 9.18
N ASN A 137 4.75 3.71 8.79
CA ASN A 137 6.16 3.70 9.16
C ASN A 137 6.35 3.82 10.68
N LEU A 138 5.56 4.67 11.36
CA LEU A 138 5.63 4.83 12.81
C LEU A 138 5.17 3.55 13.54
N ARG A 139 4.12 2.88 13.06
CA ARG A 139 3.69 1.58 13.61
C ARG A 139 4.79 0.53 13.51
N LEU A 140 5.47 0.45 12.36
CA LEU A 140 6.58 -0.49 12.17
C LEU A 140 7.76 -0.14 13.08
N GLN A 141 8.12 1.15 13.21
CA GLN A 141 9.14 1.59 14.15
C GLN A 141 8.83 1.15 15.58
N HIS A 142 7.64 1.46 16.09
CA HIS A 142 7.22 1.06 17.43
C HIS A 142 7.20 -0.46 17.62
N ALA A 143 6.83 -1.22 16.59
CA ALA A 143 6.86 -2.68 16.64
C ALA A 143 8.29 -3.23 16.75
N LEU A 144 9.26 -2.64 16.06
CA LEU A 144 10.69 -2.98 16.18
C LEU A 144 11.22 -2.64 17.58
N GLU A 145 10.90 -1.47 18.10
CA GLU A 145 11.28 -1.05 19.45
C GLU A 145 10.71 -1.98 20.53
N ALA A 146 9.44 -2.37 20.38
CA ALA A 146 8.76 -3.32 21.28
C ALA A 146 9.40 -4.72 21.27
N GLU A 147 10.00 -5.14 20.15
CA GLU A 147 10.77 -6.40 20.06
C GLU A 147 12.16 -6.28 20.71
N GLY A 148 12.58 -5.08 21.11
CA GLY A 148 13.86 -4.84 21.79
C GLY A 148 14.99 -4.37 20.87
N PHE A 149 14.73 -3.97 19.64
CA PHE A 149 15.72 -3.33 18.78
C PHE A 149 15.99 -1.89 19.23
N SER A 150 17.26 -1.46 19.20
CA SER A 150 17.61 -0.04 19.34
C SER A 150 17.48 0.64 17.99
N VAL A 151 16.35 1.34 17.77
CA VAL A 151 16.00 1.94 16.49
C VAL A 151 16.45 3.40 16.46
N THR A 152 17.27 3.74 15.45
CA THR A 152 17.61 5.13 15.12
C THR A 152 16.90 5.49 13.83
N VAL A 153 16.01 6.47 13.86
CA VAL A 153 15.33 6.96 12.65
C VAL A 153 16.29 7.83 11.87
N PHE A 154 16.42 7.55 10.57
CA PHE A 154 17.27 8.33 9.68
C PHE A 154 16.84 9.80 9.68
N GLN A 155 17.84 10.67 9.87
CA GLN A 155 17.69 12.12 9.71
C GLN A 155 18.60 12.58 8.59
N PRO A 156 18.12 13.42 7.66
CA PRO A 156 18.97 14.01 6.63
C PRO A 156 20.13 14.74 7.29
N PRO A 157 21.37 14.51 6.83
CA PRO A 157 22.53 15.22 7.40
C PRO A 157 22.45 16.71 7.11
N ALA A 158 22.84 17.51 8.09
CA ALA A 158 22.96 18.95 7.92
C ALA A 158 24.24 19.28 7.15
N GLY A 159 24.10 19.75 5.90
CA GLY A 159 25.22 20.18 5.08
C GLY A 159 25.97 19.06 4.33
N PHE A 160 26.99 19.46 3.58
CA PHE A 160 27.75 18.57 2.69
C PHE A 160 28.58 17.51 3.41
N GLU A 161 29.10 17.81 4.59
CA GLU A 161 29.98 16.89 5.34
C GLU A 161 29.27 15.61 5.78
N GLY A 162 27.97 15.66 6.04
CA GLY A 162 27.17 14.49 6.41
C GLY A 162 26.76 13.60 5.24
N MET A 163 26.92 14.03 4.00
CA MET A 163 26.42 13.32 2.80
C MET A 163 27.30 12.14 2.39
N MET A 164 28.54 12.12 2.82
CA MET A 164 29.56 11.13 2.45
C MET A 164 30.06 10.37 3.67
N THR A 165 29.15 9.79 4.45
CA THR A 165 29.55 8.97 5.60
C THR A 165 30.24 7.72 5.11
N PRO A 166 31.53 7.47 5.47
CA PRO A 166 32.22 6.26 5.05
C PRO A 166 31.52 5.00 5.56
N ALA A 167 31.50 3.94 4.74
CA ALA A 167 30.88 2.66 5.10
C ALA A 167 31.35 2.13 6.47
N ARG A 168 32.64 2.31 6.78
CA ARG A 168 33.20 1.93 8.08
C ARG A 168 32.51 2.63 9.26
N GLN A 169 32.23 3.92 9.17
CA GLN A 169 31.51 4.63 10.24
C GLN A 169 30.06 4.14 10.37
N MET A 170 29.43 3.76 9.26
CA MET A 170 28.09 3.19 9.28
C MET A 170 28.09 1.81 9.96
N THR A 171 29.06 0.93 9.68
CA THR A 171 29.17 -0.40 10.34
C THR A 171 29.52 -0.30 11.83
N GLU A 172 30.23 0.74 12.24
CA GLU A 172 30.51 1.01 13.66
C GLU A 172 29.25 1.46 14.43
N ARG A 173 28.26 2.02 13.73
CA ARG A 173 27.04 2.60 14.33
C ARG A 173 25.83 1.69 14.23
N TYR A 174 25.68 0.93 13.15
CA TYR A 174 24.49 0.16 12.84
C TYR A 174 24.84 -1.27 12.39
N ASP A 175 24.01 -2.21 12.81
CA ASP A 175 24.13 -3.63 12.47
C ASP A 175 23.18 -4.01 11.34
N LEU A 176 22.11 -3.24 11.15
CA LEU A 176 21.07 -3.43 10.15
C LEU A 176 20.57 -2.08 9.65
N ILE A 177 20.29 -1.99 8.35
CA ILE A 177 19.51 -0.88 7.78
C ILE A 177 18.17 -1.42 7.34
N LEU A 178 17.09 -0.81 7.80
CA LEU A 178 15.73 -1.19 7.45
C LEU A 178 15.01 -0.02 6.79
N TYR A 179 14.72 -0.16 5.50
CA TYR A 179 13.89 0.76 4.74
C TYR A 179 12.44 0.34 4.83
N ALA A 180 11.54 1.31 5.01
CA ALA A 180 10.10 1.07 4.98
C ALA A 180 9.41 2.10 4.08
N ALA A 181 8.84 1.63 2.98
CA ALA A 181 8.15 2.46 2.00
C ALA A 181 6.63 2.40 2.21
N SER A 182 6.07 3.49 2.69
CA SER A 182 4.62 3.73 2.79
C SER A 182 4.19 4.70 1.70
N LEU A 183 4.12 4.19 0.47
CA LEU A 183 3.88 4.94 -0.76
C LEU A 183 2.70 4.32 -1.52
N ALA A 184 1.48 4.61 -1.07
CA ALA A 184 0.27 4.14 -1.72
C ALA A 184 -0.04 4.94 -3.00
N THR A 185 -0.59 4.26 -3.99
CA THR A 185 -1.19 4.93 -5.15
C THR A 185 -2.40 5.75 -4.70
N ARG A 186 -2.57 6.94 -5.27
CA ARG A 186 -3.68 7.84 -4.94
C ARG A 186 -4.39 8.30 -6.21
N SER A 187 -5.61 8.81 -6.05
CA SER A 187 -6.31 9.52 -7.13
C SER A 187 -5.42 10.63 -7.70
N ASN A 188 -5.40 10.79 -9.01
CA ASN A 188 -4.60 11.76 -9.76
C ASN A 188 -3.07 11.53 -9.75
N GLN A 189 -2.60 10.40 -9.22
CA GLN A 189 -1.20 9.98 -9.35
C GLN A 189 -1.09 8.89 -10.41
N THR A 190 -0.40 9.18 -11.50
CA THR A 190 -0.21 8.22 -12.59
C THR A 190 0.91 7.21 -12.30
N VAL A 191 1.91 7.62 -11.53
CA VAL A 191 3.07 6.79 -11.14
C VAL A 191 3.45 7.09 -9.70
N VAL A 192 3.64 6.03 -8.92
CA VAL A 192 4.18 6.14 -7.56
C VAL A 192 5.59 5.56 -7.56
N ARG A 193 6.57 6.45 -7.50
CA ARG A 193 7.99 6.12 -7.45
C ARG A 193 8.59 6.67 -6.17
N ILE A 194 9.68 6.04 -5.70
CA ILE A 194 10.41 6.55 -4.55
C ILE A 194 11.07 7.87 -4.92
N THR A 195 10.77 8.91 -4.14
CA THR A 195 11.46 10.19 -4.24
C THR A 195 12.54 10.26 -3.17
N TRP A 196 13.79 10.34 -3.61
CA TRP A 196 14.93 10.42 -2.71
C TRP A 196 15.10 11.84 -2.17
N GLN A 197 15.55 11.96 -0.93
CA GLN A 197 15.68 13.25 -0.26
C GLN A 197 16.79 14.10 -0.88
N ASN A 198 16.52 15.39 -1.02
CA ASN A 198 17.52 16.38 -1.43
C ASN A 198 18.41 16.80 -0.24
N PRO A 199 19.66 17.17 -0.52
CA PRO A 199 20.36 17.12 -1.80
C PRO A 199 20.86 15.69 -2.13
N MET A 200 20.97 15.35 -3.42
CA MET A 200 21.68 14.18 -3.96
C MET A 200 21.20 12.80 -3.49
N GLY A 201 19.97 12.67 -2.97
CA GLY A 201 19.44 11.37 -2.58
C GLY A 201 20.17 10.76 -1.36
N VAL A 202 20.33 11.53 -0.30
CA VAL A 202 21.11 11.12 0.91
C VAL A 202 20.58 9.86 1.61
N ASN A 203 19.35 9.45 1.32
CA ASN A 203 18.70 8.24 1.85
C ASN A 203 18.63 7.07 0.85
N VAL A 204 19.33 7.16 -0.28
CA VAL A 204 19.45 6.03 -1.23
C VAL A 204 20.17 4.85 -0.55
N PRO A 205 19.75 3.58 -0.79
CA PRO A 205 20.37 2.40 -0.18
C PRO A 205 21.75 2.09 -0.79
N VAL A 206 22.77 2.85 -0.42
CA VAL A 206 24.16 2.72 -0.95
C VAL A 206 25.02 1.70 -0.18
N TYR A 207 24.61 1.29 1.03
CA TYR A 207 25.40 0.39 1.89
C TYR A 207 25.00 -1.09 1.79
N THR A 208 24.21 -1.48 0.79
CA THR A 208 23.62 -2.82 0.65
C THR A 208 24.63 -3.97 0.60
N HIS A 209 25.89 -3.68 0.22
CA HIS A 209 26.97 -4.67 0.19
C HIS A 209 27.83 -4.68 1.46
N THR A 210 27.62 -3.74 2.38
CA THR A 210 28.46 -3.56 3.57
C THR A 210 27.70 -3.81 4.86
N ILE A 211 26.43 -3.45 4.90
CA ILE A 211 25.55 -3.62 6.05
C ILE A 211 24.32 -4.40 5.59
N PRO A 212 23.90 -5.46 6.30
CA PRO A 212 22.63 -6.14 6.05
C PRO A 212 21.52 -5.12 5.89
N THR A 213 20.83 -5.19 4.75
CA THR A 213 19.81 -4.22 4.40
C THR A 213 18.50 -4.93 4.03
N VAL A 214 17.42 -4.56 4.70
CA VAL A 214 16.07 -5.06 4.44
C VAL A 214 15.22 -3.92 3.92
N PHE A 215 14.53 -4.13 2.82
CA PHE A 215 13.56 -3.19 2.27
C PHE A 215 12.15 -3.76 2.39
N ILE A 216 11.26 -3.03 3.02
CA ILE A 216 9.87 -3.38 3.24
C ILE A 216 8.99 -2.39 2.48
N SER A 217 8.25 -2.89 1.49
CA SER A 217 7.21 -2.12 0.82
C SER A 217 5.86 -2.40 1.47
N LEU A 218 5.29 -1.40 2.14
CA LEU A 218 4.06 -1.56 2.90
C LEU A 218 2.82 -1.56 1.99
N ASP A 219 2.81 -0.77 0.92
CA ASP A 219 1.62 -0.60 0.09
C ASP A 219 1.82 -1.10 -1.35
N ASN A 220 2.78 -0.54 -2.07
CA ASN A 220 2.99 -0.75 -3.50
C ASN A 220 4.00 -1.88 -3.78
N PRO A 221 3.63 -2.96 -4.50
CA PRO A 221 4.52 -4.10 -4.75
C PRO A 221 5.63 -3.84 -5.77
N TYR A 222 5.71 -2.64 -6.38
CA TYR A 222 6.59 -2.37 -7.52
C TYR A 222 7.83 -1.53 -7.18
N HIS A 223 8.08 -1.18 -5.90
CA HIS A 223 9.23 -0.34 -5.52
C HIS A 223 10.59 -1.02 -5.72
N LEU A 224 10.63 -2.33 -5.94
CA LEU A 224 11.89 -3.03 -6.21
C LEU A 224 12.63 -2.47 -7.44
N ILE A 225 11.90 -1.93 -8.42
CA ILE A 225 12.51 -1.28 -9.60
C ILE A 225 13.24 0.04 -9.27
N ASP A 226 12.95 0.64 -8.13
CA ASP A 226 13.65 1.84 -7.64
C ASP A 226 14.88 1.50 -6.80
N VAL A 227 14.95 0.25 -6.27
CA VAL A 227 16.00 -0.23 -5.39
C VAL A 227 16.53 -1.61 -5.81
N PRO A 228 16.92 -1.80 -7.08
CA PRO A 228 17.25 -3.14 -7.62
C PRO A 228 18.43 -3.80 -6.88
N LEU A 229 19.34 -3.03 -6.28
CA LEU A 229 20.51 -3.53 -5.56
C LEU A 229 20.19 -4.05 -4.14
N VAL A 230 18.98 -3.82 -3.63
CA VAL A 230 18.58 -4.38 -2.33
C VAL A 230 18.43 -5.88 -2.43
N ARG A 231 19.04 -6.62 -1.50
CA ARG A 231 19.13 -8.07 -1.53
C ARG A 231 18.07 -8.79 -0.70
N THR A 232 17.47 -8.11 0.27
CA THR A 232 16.33 -8.65 1.03
C THR A 232 15.16 -7.67 0.88
N TYR A 233 14.11 -8.12 0.21
CA TYR A 233 12.97 -7.29 -0.16
C TYR A 233 11.65 -7.99 0.13
N ILE A 234 10.74 -7.28 0.81
CA ILE A 234 9.46 -7.80 1.30
C ILE A 234 8.32 -6.89 0.84
N ASN A 235 7.26 -7.49 0.27
CA ASN A 235 5.99 -6.82 -0.02
C ASN A 235 4.94 -7.18 1.03
N CYS A 236 4.30 -6.16 1.62
CA CYS A 236 3.25 -6.31 2.64
C CYS A 236 1.85 -6.02 2.11
N TYR A 237 1.72 -5.24 1.02
CA TYR A 237 0.46 -4.82 0.37
C TYR A 237 -0.45 -3.93 1.24
N ALA A 238 -0.13 -3.75 2.52
CA ALA A 238 -0.76 -2.84 3.45
C ALA A 238 0.16 -2.62 4.67
N GLY A 239 -0.09 -1.57 5.46
CA GLY A 239 0.68 -1.27 6.68
C GLY A 239 -0.20 -1.01 7.89
N ASN A 240 -1.42 -1.59 7.95
CA ASN A 240 -2.25 -1.52 9.15
C ASN A 240 -1.67 -2.40 10.28
N GLU A 241 -2.19 -2.23 11.49
CA GLU A 241 -1.70 -2.93 12.69
C GLU A 241 -1.66 -4.46 12.54
N THR A 242 -2.66 -5.04 11.89
CA THR A 242 -2.73 -6.51 11.69
C THR A 242 -1.61 -7.00 10.78
N VAL A 243 -1.32 -6.27 9.70
CA VAL A 243 -0.22 -6.59 8.78
C VAL A 243 1.13 -6.37 9.44
N ILE A 244 1.32 -5.27 10.17
CA ILE A 244 2.59 -5.02 10.90
C ILE A 244 2.88 -6.13 11.92
N ARG A 245 1.87 -6.60 12.66
CA ARG A 245 2.02 -7.73 13.58
C ARG A 245 2.46 -9.01 12.85
N ALA A 246 1.76 -9.38 11.77
CA ALA A 246 2.13 -10.53 10.94
C ALA A 246 3.52 -10.40 10.32
N LEU A 247 3.91 -9.20 9.89
CA LEU A 247 5.25 -8.90 9.39
C LEU A 247 6.30 -9.13 10.47
N MET A 248 6.09 -8.64 11.68
CA MET A 248 7.04 -8.84 12.81
C MET A 248 7.22 -10.32 13.13
N ASP A 249 6.15 -11.13 13.11
CA ASP A 249 6.26 -12.58 13.31
C ASP A 249 7.14 -13.24 12.24
N LYS A 250 7.05 -12.80 10.99
CA LYS A 250 7.89 -13.30 9.90
C LYS A 250 9.33 -12.81 9.98
N LEU A 251 9.53 -11.52 10.24
CA LEU A 251 10.86 -10.93 10.38
C LEU A 251 11.67 -11.59 11.51
N THR A 252 11.02 -11.91 12.63
CA THR A 252 11.65 -12.54 13.81
C THR A 252 11.70 -14.07 13.74
N GLY A 253 11.17 -14.67 12.69
CA GLY A 253 11.18 -16.13 12.48
C GLY A 253 10.12 -16.89 13.27
N ARG A 254 9.16 -16.20 13.91
CA ARG A 254 8.02 -16.85 14.59
C ARG A 254 7.03 -17.47 13.60
N ALA A 255 6.97 -16.93 12.38
CA ALA A 255 6.16 -17.47 11.29
C ALA A 255 6.93 -17.47 9.96
N PRO A 256 6.68 -18.44 9.06
CA PRO A 256 7.32 -18.51 7.76
C PRO A 256 6.70 -17.49 6.77
N PHE A 257 7.46 -17.09 5.77
CA PHE A 257 6.93 -16.40 4.61
C PHE A 257 6.30 -17.45 3.67
N VAL A 258 5.00 -17.37 3.47
CA VAL A 258 4.25 -18.28 2.58
C VAL A 258 3.59 -17.54 1.41
N GLY A 259 3.58 -16.22 1.46
CA GLY A 259 2.96 -15.38 0.43
C GLY A 259 3.64 -15.51 -0.91
N VAL A 260 2.83 -15.55 -1.97
CA VAL A 260 3.26 -15.54 -3.37
C VAL A 260 2.81 -14.22 -3.98
N SER A 261 3.73 -13.53 -4.68
CA SER A 261 3.38 -12.26 -5.30
C SER A 261 2.29 -12.42 -6.36
N PRO A 262 1.18 -11.68 -6.29
CA PRO A 262 0.13 -11.73 -7.32
C PRO A 262 0.53 -10.99 -8.61
N VAL A 263 1.67 -10.32 -8.61
CA VAL A 263 2.20 -9.53 -9.74
C VAL A 263 3.69 -9.84 -9.91
N ASP A 264 4.28 -9.48 -11.06
CA ASP A 264 5.74 -9.51 -11.22
C ASP A 264 6.37 -8.29 -10.53
N PRO A 265 6.98 -8.45 -9.33
CA PRO A 265 7.58 -7.33 -8.61
C PRO A 265 8.87 -6.82 -9.29
N PHE A 266 9.42 -7.58 -10.23
CA PHE A 266 10.60 -7.21 -11.01
C PHE A 266 10.26 -6.40 -12.25
N CYS A 267 8.99 -6.31 -12.64
CA CYS A 267 8.51 -5.60 -13.84
C CYS A 267 9.30 -5.99 -15.10
N GLY A 268 9.62 -7.27 -15.27
CA GLY A 268 10.40 -7.77 -16.39
C GLY A 268 11.89 -7.42 -16.37
N ARG A 269 12.41 -6.77 -15.32
CA ARG A 269 13.80 -6.33 -15.21
C ARG A 269 14.67 -7.44 -14.61
N TRP A 270 15.61 -7.96 -15.40
CA TRP A 270 16.52 -9.01 -14.95
C TRP A 270 17.49 -8.53 -13.87
N GLU A 271 17.95 -7.28 -13.95
CA GLU A 271 18.89 -6.67 -13.00
C GLU A 271 18.31 -6.56 -11.57
N ALA A 272 17.01 -6.50 -11.44
CA ALA A 272 16.35 -6.46 -10.13
C ALA A 272 16.31 -7.84 -9.44
N LYS A 273 16.67 -8.91 -10.17
CA LYS A 273 16.73 -10.29 -9.63
C LYS A 273 18.09 -10.65 -9.02
N LEU A 274 19.09 -9.82 -9.27
CA LEU A 274 20.47 -10.05 -8.80
C LEU A 274 20.63 -9.85 -7.29
#